data_6c94f756fb407aec6984f56854ee663d
#
_entry.id   6c94f756fb407aec6984f56854ee663d
#
_cell.length_a   1.000
_cell.length_b   1.000
_cell.length_c   1.000
_cell.angle_alpha   90.00
_cell.angle_beta   90.00
_cell.angle_gamma   90.00
#
_symmetry.space_group_name_H-M   'P 1'
#
loop_
_entity.id
_entity.type
_entity.pdbx_description
1 polymer ?
#
loop_
_entity_poly.entity_id
_entity_poly.type
_entity_poly.pdbx_seq_one_letter_code
_entity_poly.pdbx_strand_id
1 'polypeptide(L)'
;LRMAQPCELASVRAENLSIPERAPRTKELSSALERIEGDHPGLRFERPSHVLVSTPNGRAGELCVPHVCTRGFSRSSFFRLGDDVFFSKPELAFIQMATRIRNEVSLLELGWELCGSYQTRRTGVSVGYDVEPLTSVRALRDYVACNSSLGGAQKVARILPFLVDGSASSRETKFALVLGFSPF
;
A
#
# COMPACT_ATOMS: atom_id res chain seq x y z
N LEU A 1 -1.80 -5.65 5.87
CA LEU A 1 -1.20 -4.56 6.66
C LEU A 1 -2.34 -3.79 7.28
N ARG A 2 -2.49 -3.89 8.61
CA ARG A 2 -3.39 -3.00 9.35
C ARG A 2 -2.71 -1.64 9.38
N MET A 3 -3.23 -0.69 8.68
CA MET A 3 -2.69 0.66 8.74
C MET A 3 -3.24 1.34 10.00
N ALA A 4 -2.33 1.75 10.91
CA ALA A 4 -2.63 2.81 11.86
C ALA A 4 -3.07 4.04 11.06
N GLN A 5 -3.92 4.87 11.63
CA GLN A 5 -4.36 6.07 10.94
C GLN A 5 -3.16 6.90 10.46
N PRO A 6 -3.16 7.41 9.23
CA PRO A 6 -2.01 8.11 8.64
C PRO A 6 -1.51 9.31 9.45
N CYS A 7 -2.36 9.89 10.31
CA CYS A 7 -2.03 11.07 11.13
C CYS A 7 -1.00 10.81 12.24
N GLU A 8 -0.76 9.54 12.62
CA GLU A 8 0.17 9.22 13.73
C GLU A 8 1.58 8.87 13.24
N LEU A 9 1.79 8.74 11.94
CA LEU A 9 3.04 8.25 11.39
C LEU A 9 3.86 9.35 10.75
N ALA A 10 5.06 9.59 11.30
CA ALA A 10 6.00 10.51 10.69
C ALA A 10 6.40 10.06 9.28
N SER A 11 6.14 10.91 8.29
CA SER A 11 6.63 10.71 6.92
C SER A 11 8.15 10.76 6.90
N VAL A 12 8.79 9.67 6.50
CA VAL A 12 10.26 9.62 6.40
C VAL A 12 10.71 10.10 5.03
N ARG A 13 11.71 10.97 5.04
CA ARG A 13 12.46 11.30 3.84
C ARG A 13 13.27 10.06 3.43
N ALA A 14 12.93 9.48 2.30
CA ALA A 14 13.56 8.25 1.80
C ALA A 14 14.98 8.45 1.25
N GLU A 15 15.60 9.61 1.46
CA GLU A 15 16.91 9.96 0.88
C GLU A 15 18.03 8.99 1.25
N ASN A 16 17.85 8.23 2.33
CA ASN A 16 18.84 7.29 2.84
C ASN A 16 18.31 5.86 3.03
N LEU A 17 17.13 5.53 2.50
CA LEU A 17 16.60 4.18 2.60
C LEU A 17 17.08 3.34 1.43
N SER A 18 18.07 2.49 1.68
CA SER A 18 18.38 1.37 0.79
C SER A 18 17.45 0.21 1.08
N ILE A 19 16.80 -0.32 0.04
CA ILE A 19 16.04 -1.56 0.18
C ILE A 19 17.02 -2.69 0.49
N PRO A 20 16.74 -3.52 1.51
CA PRO A 20 17.61 -4.66 1.84
C PRO A 20 17.77 -5.59 0.65
N GLU A 21 18.97 -6.16 0.49
CA GLU A 21 19.20 -7.15 -0.56
C GLU A 21 18.43 -8.44 -0.34
N ARG A 22 18.16 -8.78 0.90
CA ARG A 22 17.48 -10.02 1.29
C ARG A 22 16.36 -9.77 2.30
N ALA A 23 15.40 -10.68 2.31
CA ALA A 23 14.38 -10.72 3.33
C ALA A 23 15.00 -10.98 4.73
N PRO A 24 14.43 -10.39 5.80
CA PRO A 24 14.87 -10.64 7.15
C PRO A 24 14.69 -12.13 7.52
N ARG A 25 15.52 -12.61 8.42
CA ARG A 25 15.34 -13.96 8.97
C ARG A 25 14.09 -13.98 9.85
N THR A 26 13.50 -15.17 9.98
CA THR A 26 12.27 -15.36 10.77
C THR A 26 12.36 -14.75 12.18
N LYS A 27 13.47 -14.96 12.89
CA LYS A 27 13.68 -14.39 14.24
C LYS A 27 13.78 -12.87 14.22
N GLU A 28 14.52 -12.30 13.26
CA GLU A 28 14.69 -10.84 13.09
C GLU A 28 13.33 -10.18 12.84
N LEU A 29 12.54 -10.77 11.93
CA LEU A 29 11.20 -10.27 11.62
C LEU A 29 10.25 -10.39 12.82
N SER A 30 10.19 -11.55 13.47
CA SER A 30 9.31 -11.74 14.65
C SER A 30 9.62 -10.74 15.74
N SER A 31 10.91 -10.60 16.12
CA SER A 31 11.32 -9.66 17.16
C SER A 31 10.99 -8.22 16.82
N ALA A 32 11.18 -7.82 15.54
CA ALA A 32 10.83 -6.47 15.09
C ALA A 32 9.31 -6.21 15.15
N LEU A 33 8.50 -7.18 14.67
CA LEU A 33 7.04 -7.06 14.69
C LEU A 33 6.47 -7.05 16.12
N GLU A 34 6.97 -7.92 16.99
CA GLU A 34 6.55 -7.98 18.42
C GLU A 34 6.87 -6.67 19.15
N ARG A 35 8.05 -6.10 18.92
CA ARG A 35 8.42 -4.80 19.50
C ARG A 35 7.46 -3.72 19.04
N ILE A 36 7.19 -3.62 17.73
CA ILE A 36 6.29 -2.59 17.19
C ILE A 36 4.85 -2.78 17.67
N GLU A 37 4.36 -4.03 17.73
CA GLU A 37 3.02 -4.32 18.25
C GLU A 37 2.92 -4.00 19.75
N GLY A 38 4.04 -4.07 20.48
CA GLY A 38 4.14 -3.64 21.89
C GLY A 38 4.11 -2.12 22.03
N ASP A 39 4.87 -1.41 21.19
CA ASP A 39 4.93 0.06 21.20
C ASP A 39 3.64 0.71 20.65
N HIS A 40 2.89 -0.02 19.81
CA HIS A 40 1.66 0.42 19.16
C HIS A 40 0.51 -0.57 19.37
N PRO A 41 -0.19 -0.55 20.52
CA PRO A 41 -1.17 -1.59 20.90
C PRO A 41 -2.32 -1.81 19.90
N GLY A 42 -2.61 -0.82 19.06
CA GLY A 42 -3.64 -0.90 18.02
C GLY A 42 -3.16 -1.56 16.71
N LEU A 43 -1.86 -1.78 16.57
CA LEU A 43 -1.27 -2.32 15.35
C LEU A 43 -1.15 -3.84 15.43
N ARG A 44 -1.48 -4.52 14.33
CA ARG A 44 -1.26 -5.96 14.16
C ARG A 44 -0.77 -6.25 12.76
N PHE A 45 0.19 -7.13 12.63
CA PHE A 45 0.72 -7.54 11.34
C PHE A 45 0.16 -8.89 10.92
N GLU A 46 -0.34 -8.96 9.68
CA GLU A 46 -0.70 -10.23 9.07
C GLU A 46 0.54 -11.05 8.75
N ARG A 47 0.44 -12.35 8.91
CA ARG A 47 1.50 -13.30 8.56
C ARG A 47 1.01 -14.24 7.45
N PRO A 48 1.82 -14.47 6.42
CA PRO A 48 3.17 -13.95 6.19
C PRO A 48 3.18 -12.45 5.85
N SER A 49 4.16 -11.71 6.41
CA SER A 49 4.32 -10.29 6.14
C SER A 49 4.99 -10.06 4.79
N HIS A 50 4.52 -9.08 4.04
CA HIS A 50 5.10 -8.69 2.76
C HIS A 50 6.27 -7.74 2.98
N VAL A 51 7.45 -8.06 2.43
CA VAL A 51 8.69 -7.28 2.60
C VAL A 51 9.28 -6.90 1.24
N LEU A 52 9.88 -5.70 1.17
CA LEU A 52 10.60 -5.26 -0.02
C LEU A 52 12.06 -5.71 0.04
N VAL A 53 12.58 -6.20 -1.08
CA VAL A 53 13.98 -6.58 -1.27
C VAL A 53 14.48 -6.06 -2.60
N SER A 54 15.78 -5.76 -2.70
CA SER A 54 16.38 -5.27 -3.94
C SER A 54 16.80 -6.38 -4.89
N THR A 55 16.97 -7.61 -4.39
CA THR A 55 17.38 -8.74 -5.24
C THR A 55 16.42 -9.92 -5.10
N PRO A 56 16.27 -10.76 -6.14
CA PRO A 56 15.46 -11.98 -6.07
C PRO A 56 16.12 -13.09 -5.24
N ASN A 57 17.39 -12.88 -4.84
CA ASN A 57 18.21 -13.88 -4.19
C ASN A 57 18.02 -13.83 -2.67
N GLY A 58 17.09 -14.60 -2.16
CA GLY A 58 16.95 -14.79 -0.73
C GLY A 58 15.86 -15.80 -0.45
N ARG A 59 16.17 -16.87 0.28
CA ARG A 59 15.14 -17.74 0.85
C ARG A 59 14.36 -16.91 1.86
N ALA A 60 13.13 -16.58 1.52
CA ALA A 60 12.20 -16.02 2.48
C ALA A 60 11.93 -17.08 3.56
N GLY A 61 11.94 -16.70 4.82
CA GLY A 61 11.39 -17.53 5.87
C GLY A 61 9.87 -17.68 5.70
N GLU A 62 9.27 -18.64 6.37
CA GLU A 62 7.81 -18.90 6.30
C GLU A 62 6.95 -17.68 6.70
N LEU A 63 7.52 -16.75 7.45
CA LEU A 63 6.82 -15.57 7.95
C LEU A 63 6.86 -14.36 7.02
N CYS A 64 7.54 -14.42 5.86
CA CYS A 64 7.56 -13.29 4.94
C CYS A 64 7.44 -13.68 3.47
N VAL A 65 6.84 -12.79 2.69
CA VAL A 65 6.76 -12.86 1.23
C VAL A 65 7.59 -11.72 0.65
N PRO A 66 8.73 -12.00 0.01
CA PRO A 66 9.56 -10.96 -0.57
C PRO A 66 8.98 -10.43 -1.88
N HIS A 67 9.05 -9.12 -2.03
CA HIS A 67 8.74 -8.41 -3.25
C HIS A 67 9.98 -7.70 -3.76
N VAL A 68 10.44 -8.09 -4.94
CA VAL A 68 11.65 -7.51 -5.53
C VAL A 68 11.32 -6.14 -6.11
N CYS A 69 12.07 -5.13 -5.70
CA CYS A 69 12.04 -3.81 -6.27
C CYS A 69 13.46 -3.28 -6.44
N THR A 70 13.90 -3.20 -7.69
CA THR A 70 15.25 -2.78 -8.07
C THR A 70 15.35 -1.29 -8.41
N ARG A 71 14.24 -0.57 -8.37
CA ARG A 71 14.18 0.84 -8.77
C ARG A 71 14.13 1.74 -7.55
N GLY A 72 14.71 2.93 -7.68
CA GLY A 72 14.64 3.96 -6.65
C GLY A 72 13.22 4.51 -6.48
N PHE A 73 12.92 4.97 -5.28
CA PHE A 73 11.65 5.57 -4.90
C PHE A 73 11.79 7.07 -4.68
N SER A 74 10.69 7.80 -4.82
CA SER A 74 10.64 9.19 -4.37
C SER A 74 10.76 9.29 -2.84
N ARG A 75 11.10 10.49 -2.36
CA ARG A 75 11.33 10.81 -0.94
C ARG A 75 10.16 10.52 0.00
N SER A 76 8.95 10.31 -0.52
CA SER A 76 7.74 10.15 0.28
C SER A 76 7.11 8.77 0.20
N SER A 77 7.91 7.74 -0.08
CA SER A 77 7.42 6.37 -0.34
C SER A 77 7.14 5.53 0.89
N PHE A 78 7.65 5.94 2.05
CA PHE A 78 7.58 5.13 3.27
C PHE A 78 7.15 5.94 4.49
N PHE A 79 6.57 5.26 5.44
CA PHE A 79 6.42 5.67 6.83
C PHE A 79 7.46 4.97 7.69
N ARG A 80 7.97 5.67 8.71
CA ARG A 80 8.81 5.08 9.74
C ARG A 80 7.93 4.63 10.90
N LEU A 81 8.08 3.38 11.33
CA LEU A 81 7.30 2.82 12.42
C LEU A 81 8.17 2.50 13.65
N GLY A 82 9.46 2.57 13.53
CA GLY A 82 10.45 2.33 14.57
C GLY A 82 11.84 2.64 14.03
N ASP A 83 12.87 2.33 14.79
CA ASP A 83 14.23 2.71 14.40
C ASP A 83 14.66 2.06 13.08
N ASP A 84 14.30 0.81 12.86
CA ASP A 84 14.72 0.02 11.70
C ASP A 84 13.55 -0.51 10.85
N VAL A 85 12.30 -0.09 11.14
CA VAL A 85 11.13 -0.61 10.45
C VAL A 85 10.39 0.49 9.71
N PHE A 86 10.28 0.27 8.41
CA PHE A 86 9.58 1.16 7.49
C PHE A 86 8.51 0.38 6.76
N PHE A 87 7.40 1.03 6.43
CA PHE A 87 6.40 0.42 5.57
C PHE A 87 5.94 1.36 4.47
N SER A 88 5.53 0.75 3.39
CA SER A 88 5.11 1.45 2.19
C SER A 88 3.91 2.33 2.47
N LYS A 89 3.94 3.56 1.97
CA LYS A 89 2.75 4.39 1.89
C LYS A 89 1.70 3.76 0.97
N PRO A 90 0.42 4.11 1.14
CA PRO A 90 -0.66 3.59 0.30
C PRO A 90 -0.41 3.76 -1.19
N GLU A 91 0.19 4.87 -1.61
CA GLU A 91 0.49 5.17 -3.00
C GLU A 91 1.47 4.16 -3.60
N LEU A 92 2.57 3.87 -2.86
CA LEU A 92 3.54 2.85 -3.29
C LEU A 92 2.91 1.46 -3.31
N ALA A 93 2.18 1.11 -2.26
CA ALA A 93 1.49 -0.18 -2.16
C ALA A 93 0.50 -0.36 -3.33
N PHE A 94 -0.25 0.68 -3.69
CA PHE A 94 -1.18 0.66 -4.82
C PHE A 94 -0.48 0.40 -6.16
N ILE A 95 0.63 1.10 -6.44
CA ILE A 95 1.44 0.85 -7.64
C ILE A 95 1.95 -0.60 -7.68
N GLN A 96 2.42 -1.12 -6.55
CA GLN A 96 2.89 -2.50 -6.47
C GLN A 96 1.76 -3.51 -6.70
N MET A 97 0.59 -3.28 -6.12
CA MET A 97 -0.61 -4.10 -6.35
C MET A 97 -1.04 -4.08 -7.81
N ALA A 98 -0.89 -2.96 -8.52
CA ALA A 98 -1.21 -2.85 -9.93
C ALA A 98 -0.39 -3.80 -10.83
N THR A 99 0.79 -4.25 -10.39
CA THR A 99 1.57 -5.26 -11.12
C THR A 99 0.95 -6.65 -11.03
N ARG A 100 0.15 -6.92 -9.99
CA ARG A 100 -0.43 -8.24 -9.68
C ARG A 100 -1.89 -8.34 -10.03
N ILE A 101 -2.65 -7.30 -9.80
CA ILE A 101 -4.09 -7.24 -10.13
C ILE A 101 -4.22 -7.12 -11.65
N ARG A 102 -4.66 -8.18 -12.31
CA ARG A 102 -4.84 -8.19 -13.77
C ARG A 102 -6.07 -7.42 -14.22
N ASN A 103 -7.17 -7.55 -13.48
CA ASN A 103 -8.44 -6.91 -13.81
C ASN A 103 -8.41 -5.43 -13.40
N GLU A 104 -8.62 -4.53 -14.37
CA GLU A 104 -8.62 -3.08 -14.13
C GLU A 104 -9.79 -2.62 -13.25
N VAL A 105 -10.95 -3.28 -13.33
CA VAL A 105 -12.09 -3.00 -12.44
C VAL A 105 -11.72 -3.28 -10.97
N SER A 106 -11.06 -4.40 -10.71
CA SER A 106 -10.60 -4.71 -9.35
C SER A 106 -9.53 -3.73 -8.86
N LEU A 107 -8.71 -3.19 -9.76
CA LEU A 107 -7.75 -2.16 -9.41
C LEU A 107 -8.43 -0.81 -9.13
N LEU A 108 -9.46 -0.46 -9.91
CA LEU A 108 -10.30 0.72 -9.67
C LEU A 108 -11.02 0.62 -8.33
N GLU A 109 -11.65 -0.54 -8.03
CA GLU A 109 -12.28 -0.77 -6.73
C GLU A 109 -11.32 -0.55 -5.57
N LEU A 110 -10.07 -1.06 -5.68
CA LEU A 110 -9.05 -0.83 -4.68
C LEU A 110 -8.66 0.65 -4.56
N GLY A 111 -8.49 1.35 -5.69
CA GLY A 111 -8.18 2.78 -5.70
C GLY A 111 -9.28 3.62 -5.05
N TRP A 112 -10.54 3.32 -5.33
CA TRP A 112 -11.69 4.00 -4.72
C TRP A 112 -11.77 3.73 -3.22
N GLU A 113 -11.47 2.50 -2.77
CA GLU A 113 -11.43 2.15 -1.35
C GLU A 113 -10.30 2.89 -0.61
N LEU A 114 -9.11 3.02 -1.23
CA LEU A 114 -8.00 3.76 -0.65
C LEU A 114 -8.29 5.27 -0.50
N CYS A 115 -9.05 5.85 -1.43
CA CYS A 115 -9.44 7.25 -1.44
C CYS A 115 -10.82 7.51 -0.80
N GLY A 116 -11.52 6.46 -0.39
CA GLY A 116 -12.87 6.51 0.19
C GLY A 116 -12.88 6.57 1.70
N SER A 117 -14.05 6.87 2.25
CA SER A 117 -14.31 6.85 3.69
C SER A 117 -14.85 5.51 4.19
N TYR A 118 -14.56 4.43 3.51
CA TYR A 118 -14.86 3.06 3.92
C TYR A 118 -13.65 2.17 3.77
N GLN A 119 -13.64 1.07 4.49
CA GLN A 119 -12.65 0.01 4.32
C GLN A 119 -13.32 -1.35 4.28
N THR A 120 -12.76 -2.25 3.47
CA THR A 120 -13.12 -3.66 3.49
C THR A 120 -11.99 -4.46 4.17
N ARG A 121 -12.13 -5.79 4.23
CA ARG A 121 -11.04 -6.65 4.71
C ARG A 121 -9.79 -6.62 3.81
N ARG A 122 -9.86 -5.98 2.64
CA ARG A 122 -8.72 -5.79 1.74
C ARG A 122 -7.78 -4.69 2.25
N THR A 123 -8.31 -3.61 2.80
CA THR A 123 -7.55 -2.45 3.28
C THR A 123 -7.56 -2.29 4.78
N GLY A 124 -8.44 -2.98 5.48
CA GLY A 124 -8.57 -2.93 6.94
C GLY A 124 -8.76 -4.30 7.58
N VAL A 125 -8.79 -4.29 8.89
CA VAL A 125 -9.00 -5.47 9.74
C VAL A 125 -10.41 -6.01 9.63
N SER A 126 -11.35 -5.08 9.54
CA SER A 126 -12.78 -5.30 9.47
C SER A 126 -13.39 -4.35 8.46
N VAL A 127 -14.62 -4.63 8.07
CA VAL A 127 -15.40 -3.65 7.32
C VAL A 127 -15.67 -2.46 8.22
N GLY A 128 -15.39 -1.25 7.73
CA GLY A 128 -15.61 0.01 8.43
C GLY A 128 -16.20 1.05 7.48
N TYR A 129 -16.96 1.96 8.05
CA TYR A 129 -17.52 3.13 7.38
C TYR A 129 -17.15 4.37 8.17
N ASP A 130 -17.19 5.53 7.54
CA ASP A 130 -16.78 6.82 8.14
C ASP A 130 -15.32 6.79 8.66
N VAL A 131 -14.47 6.06 7.95
CA VAL A 131 -13.03 6.00 8.23
C VAL A 131 -12.30 7.10 7.45
N GLU A 132 -11.17 7.54 8.00
CA GLU A 132 -10.29 8.46 7.29
C GLU A 132 -9.70 7.77 6.04
N PRO A 133 -9.74 8.40 4.86
CA PRO A 133 -9.13 7.86 3.65
C PRO A 133 -7.63 7.62 3.84
N LEU A 134 -7.13 6.52 3.31
CA LEU A 134 -5.70 6.18 3.40
C LEU A 134 -4.84 7.07 2.51
N THR A 135 -5.41 7.59 1.43
CA THR A 135 -4.78 8.52 0.49
C THR A 135 -5.85 9.33 -0.25
N SER A 136 -5.44 10.11 -1.25
CA SER A 136 -6.33 10.84 -2.15
C SER A 136 -5.95 10.64 -3.61
N VAL A 137 -6.88 10.88 -4.52
CA VAL A 137 -6.62 10.84 -5.97
C VAL A 137 -5.50 11.81 -6.35
N ARG A 138 -5.43 12.98 -5.68
CA ARG A 138 -4.34 13.94 -5.88
C ARG A 138 -3.00 13.36 -5.45
N ALA A 139 -2.92 12.78 -4.26
CA ALA A 139 -1.68 12.18 -3.74
C ALA A 139 -1.21 11.02 -4.63
N LEU A 140 -2.13 10.17 -5.09
CA LEU A 140 -1.83 9.10 -6.05
C LEU A 140 -1.28 9.65 -7.36
N ARG A 141 -1.87 10.71 -7.91
CA ARG A 141 -1.43 11.36 -9.16
C ARG A 141 -0.02 11.92 -9.03
N ASP A 142 0.22 12.68 -7.96
CA ASP A 142 1.52 13.31 -7.70
C ASP A 142 2.59 12.23 -7.48
N TYR A 143 2.26 11.16 -6.76
CA TYR A 143 3.16 10.05 -6.54
C TYR A 143 3.51 9.28 -7.81
N VAL A 144 2.52 8.99 -8.66
CA VAL A 144 2.72 8.32 -9.95
C VAL A 144 3.59 9.15 -10.88
N ALA A 145 3.37 10.47 -10.92
CA ALA A 145 4.18 11.39 -11.73
C ALA A 145 5.66 11.35 -11.33
N CYS A 146 5.95 11.34 -10.03
CA CYS A 146 7.32 11.26 -9.51
C CYS A 146 7.96 9.86 -9.63
N ASN A 147 7.15 8.82 -9.79
CA ASN A 147 7.59 7.42 -9.78
C ASN A 147 7.16 6.65 -11.05
N SER A 148 7.10 7.32 -12.18
CA SER A 148 6.63 6.76 -13.46
C SER A 148 7.41 5.53 -13.95
N SER A 149 8.64 5.36 -13.48
CA SER A 149 9.50 4.22 -13.81
C SER A 149 9.18 2.95 -13.03
N LEU A 150 8.38 3.03 -11.95
CA LEU A 150 8.00 1.86 -11.18
C LEU A 150 7.08 0.92 -11.97
N GLY A 151 7.29 -0.38 -11.79
CA GLY A 151 6.36 -1.37 -12.32
C GLY A 151 4.94 -1.11 -11.79
N GLY A 152 3.94 -1.07 -12.66
CA GLY A 152 2.55 -0.75 -12.30
C GLY A 152 2.18 0.73 -12.39
N ALA A 153 3.14 1.68 -12.38
CA ALA A 153 2.85 3.12 -12.43
C ALA A 153 2.04 3.52 -13.68
N GLN A 154 2.41 3.01 -14.85
CA GLN A 154 1.66 3.28 -16.08
C GLN A 154 0.23 2.74 -16.02
N LYS A 155 0.02 1.59 -15.39
CA LYS A 155 -1.32 1.03 -15.22
C LYS A 155 -2.16 1.87 -14.28
N VAL A 156 -1.58 2.33 -13.17
CA VAL A 156 -2.24 3.26 -12.26
C VAL A 156 -2.54 4.57 -12.98
N ALA A 157 -1.60 5.15 -13.74
CA ALA A 157 -1.82 6.37 -14.50
C ALA A 157 -3.05 6.32 -15.43
N ARG A 158 -3.29 5.16 -16.07
CA ARG A 158 -4.47 4.97 -16.94
C ARG A 158 -5.79 4.98 -16.20
N ILE A 159 -5.82 4.49 -14.96
CA ILE A 159 -7.05 4.41 -14.19
C ILE A 159 -7.30 5.63 -13.30
N LEU A 160 -6.28 6.47 -13.06
CA LEU A 160 -6.40 7.68 -12.24
C LEU A 160 -7.55 8.61 -12.64
N PRO A 161 -7.85 8.83 -13.95
CA PRO A 161 -8.99 9.67 -14.35
C PRO A 161 -10.36 9.17 -13.89
N PHE A 162 -10.46 7.89 -13.54
CA PHE A 162 -11.69 7.24 -13.11
C PHE A 162 -11.78 7.07 -11.59
N LEU A 163 -10.76 7.48 -10.85
CA LEU A 163 -10.79 7.46 -9.39
C LEU A 163 -11.44 8.74 -8.85
N VAL A 164 -12.21 8.58 -7.78
CA VAL A 164 -12.88 9.67 -7.08
C VAL A 164 -12.61 9.55 -5.59
N ASP A 165 -12.40 10.69 -4.95
CA ASP A 165 -12.28 10.77 -3.50
C ASP A 165 -13.67 10.68 -2.82
N GLY A 166 -13.69 10.16 -1.59
CA GLY A 166 -14.84 10.26 -0.70
C GLY A 166 -15.98 9.27 -0.95
N SER A 167 -15.75 8.18 -1.72
CA SER A 167 -16.76 7.10 -1.77
C SER A 167 -17.03 6.56 -0.37
N ALA A 168 -18.31 6.47 0.00
CA ALA A 168 -18.73 6.08 1.35
C ALA A 168 -18.95 4.57 1.50
N SER A 169 -18.99 3.81 0.40
CA SER A 169 -19.22 2.37 0.46
C SER A 169 -18.74 1.63 -0.79
N SER A 170 -18.46 0.33 -0.62
CA SER A 170 -18.15 -0.54 -1.75
C SER A 170 -19.34 -0.71 -2.72
N ARG A 171 -20.57 -0.47 -2.27
CA ARG A 171 -21.77 -0.51 -3.14
C ARG A 171 -21.82 0.70 -4.05
N GLU A 172 -21.54 1.89 -3.51
CA GLU A 172 -21.44 3.12 -4.31
C GLU A 172 -20.35 3.00 -5.35
N THR A 173 -19.17 2.51 -4.95
CA THR A 173 -18.06 2.24 -5.87
C THR A 173 -18.49 1.33 -7.01
N LYS A 174 -19.14 0.20 -6.72
CA LYS A 174 -19.60 -0.74 -7.74
C LYS A 174 -20.66 -0.13 -8.65
N PHE A 175 -21.61 0.61 -8.08
CA PHE A 175 -22.65 1.28 -8.84
C PHE A 175 -22.06 2.33 -9.80
N ALA A 176 -21.16 3.16 -9.31
CA ALA A 176 -20.47 4.16 -10.12
C ALA A 176 -19.62 3.52 -11.25
N LEU A 177 -18.94 2.40 -10.97
CA LEU A 177 -18.19 1.67 -11.98
C LEU A 177 -19.10 1.10 -13.07
N VAL A 178 -20.26 0.56 -12.71
CA VAL A 178 -21.25 0.06 -13.68
C VAL A 178 -21.78 1.18 -14.57
N LEU A 179 -22.10 2.34 -14.00
CA LEU A 179 -22.60 3.49 -14.76
C LEU A 179 -21.51 4.17 -15.60
N GLY A 180 -20.29 4.26 -15.09
CA GLY A 180 -19.18 4.93 -15.73
C GLY A 180 -18.47 4.10 -16.80
N PHE A 181 -18.59 2.77 -16.75
CA PHE A 181 -17.97 1.83 -17.70
C PHE A 181 -18.98 1.05 -18.54
N SER A 182 -20.27 1.42 -18.51
CA SER A 182 -21.22 0.85 -19.44
C SER A 182 -20.79 1.23 -20.85
N PRO A 183 -20.45 0.29 -21.73
CA PRO A 183 -20.22 0.62 -23.14
C PRO A 183 -21.56 1.06 -23.74
N PHE A 184 -21.65 2.33 -24.13
CA PHE A 184 -22.69 2.81 -25.01
C PHE A 184 -22.34 2.45 -26.46
#